data_2cf919b5dee1a98fdc16f00ce217a3e6
#
_entry.id   2cf919b5dee1a98fdc16f00ce217a3e6
#
_cell.length_a   1.000
_cell.length_b   1.000
_cell.length_c   1.000
_cell.angle_alpha   90.00
_cell.angle_beta   90.00
_cell.angle_gamma   90.00
#
_symmetry.space_group_name_H-M   'P 1'
#
loop_
_entity.id
_entity.type
_entity.pdbx_description
1 polymer ?
#
loop_
_entity_poly.entity_id
_entity_poly.type
_entity_poly.pdbx_seq_one_letter_code
_entity_poly.pdbx_strand_id
1 'polypeptide(L)'
;MLEDVKMLRMSEKELCKRMTYENKETYLRMIDERGGIVLLIPHYANFEWITGMGMIMRPGDVPVQVYKPLKDVYLDGLFKYIRARFGGYNVPKHSTAREVIKLKRAGKKMAIGLITDQSPNMHEAHYWTTFLNQDTVFMDGAERIAKMMDFPVFYCELRKDCLLYTSP
;
A
#
# COMPACT_ATOMS: atom_id res chain seq x y z
N MET A 1 5.76 -10.39 -11.10
CA MET A 1 6.48 -11.65 -10.73
C MET A 1 7.99 -11.59 -10.90
N LEU A 2 8.57 -11.30 -12.06
CA LEU A 2 10.03 -11.18 -12.18
C LEU A 2 10.62 -10.03 -11.33
N GLU A 3 9.92 -8.94 -11.24
CA GLU A 3 10.33 -7.77 -10.46
C GLU A 3 10.28 -8.02 -8.95
N ASP A 4 9.31 -8.82 -8.49
CA ASP A 4 9.21 -9.20 -7.08
C ASP A 4 10.37 -10.11 -6.65
N VAL A 5 10.80 -11.01 -7.57
CA VAL A 5 11.99 -11.85 -7.34
C VAL A 5 13.26 -11.01 -7.25
N LYS A 6 13.36 -9.93 -8.06
CA LYS A 6 14.48 -8.98 -7.94
C LYS A 6 14.52 -8.30 -6.57
N MET A 7 13.37 -7.99 -5.98
CA MET A 7 13.30 -7.40 -4.65
C MET A 7 13.93 -8.25 -3.55
N LEU A 8 14.03 -9.57 -3.73
CA LEU A 8 14.69 -10.46 -2.76
C LEU A 8 16.16 -10.09 -2.52
N ARG A 9 16.84 -9.58 -3.54
CA ARG A 9 18.28 -9.23 -3.48
C ARG A 9 18.53 -7.74 -3.68
N MET A 10 17.48 -6.95 -3.95
CA MET A 10 17.61 -5.52 -4.18
C MET A 10 18.02 -4.80 -2.90
N SER A 11 19.03 -3.95 -2.95
CA SER A 11 19.39 -3.06 -1.85
C SER A 11 18.47 -1.84 -1.81
N GLU A 12 18.38 -1.17 -0.66
CA GLU A 12 17.67 0.11 -0.54
C GLU A 12 18.18 1.15 -1.55
N LYS A 13 19.51 1.23 -1.69
CA LYS A 13 20.16 2.13 -2.67
C LYS A 13 19.71 1.83 -4.10
N GLU A 14 19.56 0.56 -4.44
CA GLU A 14 19.12 0.16 -5.78
C GLU A 14 17.63 0.46 -5.98
N LEU A 15 16.79 0.25 -4.98
CA LEU A 15 15.38 0.61 -5.04
C LEU A 15 15.20 2.13 -5.22
N CYS A 16 15.94 2.95 -4.46
CA CYS A 16 15.91 4.41 -4.58
C CYS A 16 16.37 4.94 -5.94
N LYS A 17 17.23 4.21 -6.65
CA LYS A 17 17.59 4.56 -8.03
C LYS A 17 16.48 4.30 -9.05
N ARG A 18 15.65 3.29 -8.78
CA ARG A 18 14.61 2.80 -9.69
C ARG A 18 13.24 3.41 -9.41
N MET A 19 13.02 3.92 -8.22
CA MET A 19 11.76 4.49 -7.78
C MET A 19 11.97 5.84 -7.14
N THR A 20 11.31 6.85 -7.69
CA THR A 20 11.26 8.20 -7.15
C THR A 20 9.86 8.48 -6.62
N TYR A 21 9.77 9.27 -5.57
CA TYR A 21 8.50 9.65 -4.94
C TYR A 21 8.28 11.14 -5.13
N GLU A 22 7.39 11.49 -6.03
CA GLU A 22 6.94 12.87 -6.17
C GLU A 22 6.05 13.26 -4.98
N ASN A 23 5.98 14.56 -4.67
CA ASN A 23 5.14 15.11 -3.61
C ASN A 23 5.35 14.51 -2.20
N LYS A 24 6.52 13.92 -1.94
CA LYS A 24 6.83 13.28 -0.64
C LYS A 24 6.66 14.22 0.54
N GLU A 25 6.94 15.52 0.37
CA GLU A 25 6.80 16.53 1.43
C GLU A 25 5.34 16.71 1.86
N THR A 26 4.42 16.73 0.87
CA THR A 26 2.97 16.82 1.15
C THR A 26 2.47 15.57 1.88
N TYR A 27 2.90 14.41 1.41
CA TYR A 27 2.61 13.12 2.01
C TYR A 27 3.09 13.06 3.48
N LEU A 28 4.36 13.43 3.74
CA LEU A 28 4.93 13.43 5.10
C LEU A 28 4.26 14.44 6.02
N ARG A 29 3.97 15.64 5.50
CA ARG A 29 3.24 16.67 6.23
C ARG A 29 1.86 16.18 6.67
N MET A 30 1.10 15.54 5.78
CA MET A 30 -0.22 15.01 6.14
C MET A 30 -0.14 13.92 7.21
N ILE A 31 0.87 13.05 7.16
CA ILE A 31 1.12 12.09 8.23
C ILE A 31 1.40 12.81 9.56
N ASP A 32 2.20 13.87 9.54
CA ASP A 32 2.52 14.64 10.75
C ASP A 32 1.30 15.34 11.36
N GLU A 33 0.49 15.98 10.52
CA GLU A 33 -0.66 16.78 10.93
C GLU A 33 -1.86 15.92 11.36
N ARG A 34 -2.10 14.81 10.65
CA ARG A 34 -3.30 13.98 10.83
C ARG A 34 -3.05 12.66 11.57
N GLY A 35 -1.78 12.34 11.86
CA GLY A 35 -1.40 11.07 12.47
C GLY A 35 -1.37 9.89 11.50
N GLY A 36 -1.75 10.08 10.26
CA GLY A 36 -1.68 9.06 9.22
C GLY A 36 -2.43 9.42 7.95
N ILE A 37 -2.27 8.55 6.94
CA ILE A 37 -2.92 8.66 5.63
C ILE A 37 -3.36 7.29 5.15
N VAL A 38 -4.30 7.27 4.21
CA VAL A 38 -4.68 6.09 3.43
C VAL A 38 -4.19 6.25 2.00
N LEU A 39 -3.53 5.23 1.46
CA LEU A 39 -3.01 5.19 0.11
C LEU A 39 -3.81 4.19 -0.73
N LEU A 40 -4.41 4.66 -1.81
CA LEU A 40 -5.03 3.81 -2.82
C LEU A 40 -3.99 3.46 -3.87
N ILE A 41 -3.68 2.19 -3.99
CA ILE A 41 -2.61 1.68 -4.85
C ILE A 41 -3.24 0.86 -5.98
N PRO A 42 -2.94 1.14 -7.25
CA PRO A 42 -3.39 0.32 -8.38
C PRO A 42 -2.46 -0.87 -8.62
N HIS A 43 -2.99 -1.95 -9.19
CA HIS A 43 -2.20 -3.05 -9.76
C HIS A 43 -1.59 -2.63 -11.11
N TYR A 44 -0.72 -1.64 -11.09
CA TYR A 44 -0.08 -1.13 -12.29
C TYR A 44 1.45 -1.12 -12.15
N ALA A 45 2.15 -1.38 -13.24
CA ALA A 45 3.62 -1.44 -13.28
C ALA A 45 4.19 -2.29 -12.14
N ASN A 46 5.25 -1.83 -11.47
CA ASN A 46 5.89 -2.51 -10.36
C ASN A 46 5.30 -2.06 -9.01
N PHE A 47 3.98 -2.19 -8.83
CA PHE A 47 3.28 -1.70 -7.64
C PHE A 47 3.83 -2.27 -6.32
N GLU A 48 4.40 -3.47 -6.31
CA GLU A 48 5.04 -4.04 -5.11
C GLU A 48 6.24 -3.19 -4.64
N TRP A 49 6.87 -2.42 -5.52
CA TRP A 49 7.99 -1.54 -5.15
C TRP A 49 7.55 -0.35 -4.28
N ILE A 50 6.25 -0.07 -4.22
CA ILE A 50 5.71 0.97 -3.33
C ILE A 50 5.99 0.66 -1.85
N THR A 51 6.33 -0.59 -1.53
CA THR A 51 6.80 -0.99 -0.20
C THR A 51 8.03 -0.20 0.25
N GLY A 52 8.82 0.32 -0.70
CA GLY A 52 9.92 1.24 -0.45
C GLY A 52 9.50 2.59 0.15
N MET A 53 8.20 2.93 0.17
CA MET A 53 7.72 4.14 0.87
C MET A 53 8.09 4.15 2.35
N GLY A 54 8.29 2.98 2.96
CA GLY A 54 8.80 2.90 4.33
C GLY A 54 10.14 3.60 4.53
N MET A 55 10.99 3.62 3.51
CA MET A 55 12.32 4.27 3.58
C MET A 55 12.26 5.80 3.58
N ILE A 56 11.17 6.39 3.06
CA ILE A 56 10.99 7.85 3.05
C ILE A 56 10.18 8.36 4.22
N MET A 57 9.58 7.47 5.01
CA MET A 57 8.84 7.83 6.22
C MET A 57 9.80 8.21 7.35
N ARG A 58 9.29 8.92 8.34
CA ARG A 58 10.10 9.31 9.50
C ARG A 58 10.38 8.11 10.40
N PRO A 59 11.52 8.10 11.11
CA PRO A 59 11.80 7.04 12.07
C PRO A 59 10.68 6.90 13.11
N GLY A 60 10.15 5.71 13.25
CA GLY A 60 9.05 5.40 14.16
C GLY A 60 7.65 5.42 13.56
N ASP A 61 7.47 5.97 12.36
CA ASP A 61 6.25 5.85 11.58
C ASP A 61 6.09 4.45 10.99
N VAL A 62 4.85 4.02 10.75
CA VAL A 62 4.55 2.64 10.35
C VAL A 62 3.96 2.59 8.94
N PRO A 63 4.69 2.09 7.94
CA PRO A 63 4.14 1.81 6.62
C PRO A 63 3.32 0.52 6.64
N VAL A 64 2.02 0.64 6.83
CA VAL A 64 1.09 -0.48 6.91
C VAL A 64 0.74 -0.95 5.50
N GLN A 65 0.95 -2.23 5.23
CA GLN A 65 0.65 -2.88 3.96
C GLN A 65 -0.45 -3.91 4.15
N VAL A 66 -1.64 -3.58 3.68
CA VAL A 66 -2.79 -4.48 3.77
C VAL A 66 -2.73 -5.50 2.66
N TYR A 67 -2.79 -6.77 3.02
CA TYR A 67 -2.71 -7.86 2.05
C TYR A 67 -3.72 -8.98 2.33
N LYS A 68 -4.02 -9.75 1.29
CA LYS A 68 -4.81 -10.98 1.40
C LYS A 68 -3.85 -12.15 1.58
N PRO A 69 -3.92 -12.90 2.71
CA PRO A 69 -3.08 -14.06 2.92
C PRO A 69 -3.24 -15.10 1.81
N LEU A 70 -2.14 -15.67 1.36
CA LEU A 70 -2.13 -16.72 0.36
C LEU A 70 -2.42 -18.08 1.02
N LYS A 71 -3.01 -19.00 0.25
CA LYS A 71 -3.25 -20.38 0.70
C LYS A 71 -1.96 -21.16 0.91
N ASP A 72 -0.97 -20.92 0.05
CA ASP A 72 0.37 -21.50 0.18
C ASP A 72 1.18 -20.73 1.23
N VAL A 73 1.50 -21.41 2.32
CA VAL A 73 2.19 -20.82 3.49
C VAL A 73 3.61 -20.36 3.14
N TYR A 74 4.30 -21.06 2.23
CA TYR A 74 5.67 -20.70 1.83
C TYR A 74 5.69 -19.45 0.97
N LEU A 75 4.78 -19.37 0.00
CA LEU A 75 4.62 -18.18 -0.83
C LEU A 75 4.14 -16.99 0.00
N ASP A 76 3.21 -17.18 0.92
CA ASP A 76 2.75 -16.13 1.83
C ASP A 76 3.91 -15.60 2.69
N GLY A 77 4.74 -16.50 3.23
CA GLY A 77 5.95 -16.16 3.97
C GLY A 77 6.96 -15.38 3.13
N LEU A 78 7.18 -15.81 1.88
CA LEU A 78 8.09 -15.15 0.96
C LEU A 78 7.65 -13.72 0.63
N PHE A 79 6.38 -13.51 0.27
CA PHE A 79 5.86 -12.17 -0.02
C PHE A 79 5.88 -11.26 1.20
N LYS A 80 5.52 -11.76 2.37
CA LYS A 80 5.65 -11.00 3.63
C LYS A 80 7.11 -10.58 3.88
N TYR A 81 8.05 -11.48 3.68
CA TYR A 81 9.47 -11.17 3.81
C TYR A 81 9.90 -10.07 2.83
N ILE A 82 9.55 -10.20 1.54
CA ILE A 82 9.87 -9.20 0.51
C ILE A 82 9.35 -7.82 0.91
N ARG A 83 8.08 -7.72 1.31
CA ARG A 83 7.43 -6.47 1.68
C ARG A 83 7.99 -5.86 2.98
N ALA A 84 8.44 -6.69 3.91
CA ALA A 84 9.02 -6.22 5.17
C ALA A 84 10.46 -5.69 5.02
N ARG A 85 11.18 -6.07 3.96
CA ARG A 85 12.59 -5.70 3.76
C ARG A 85 12.85 -4.19 3.75
N PHE A 86 11.86 -3.40 3.36
CA PHE A 86 11.95 -1.93 3.29
C PHE A 86 11.12 -1.25 4.38
N GLY A 87 10.95 -1.91 5.52
CA GLY A 87 10.23 -1.36 6.67
C GLY A 87 8.73 -1.62 6.68
N GLY A 88 8.18 -2.32 5.68
CA GLY A 88 6.74 -2.59 5.58
C GLY A 88 6.18 -3.42 6.74
N TYR A 89 5.07 -2.97 7.32
CA TYR A 89 4.30 -3.69 8.33
C TYR A 89 3.11 -4.39 7.69
N ASN A 90 3.24 -5.69 7.49
CA ASN A 90 2.23 -6.49 6.80
C ASN A 90 1.01 -6.77 7.69
N VAL A 91 -0.18 -6.37 7.24
CA VAL A 91 -1.43 -6.57 7.97
C VAL A 91 -2.43 -7.35 7.11
N PRO A 92 -2.91 -8.51 7.59
CA PRO A 92 -3.94 -9.25 6.89
C PRO A 92 -5.23 -8.44 6.76
N LYS A 93 -5.88 -8.48 5.59
CA LYS A 93 -7.11 -7.73 5.28
C LYS A 93 -8.18 -7.80 6.38
N HIS A 94 -8.42 -9.00 6.91
CA HIS A 94 -9.46 -9.24 7.93
C HIS A 94 -9.15 -8.63 9.31
N SER A 95 -7.89 -8.28 9.58
CA SER A 95 -7.46 -7.70 10.86
C SER A 95 -7.11 -6.21 10.77
N THR A 96 -7.23 -5.60 9.59
CA THR A 96 -6.77 -4.23 9.30
C THR A 96 -7.34 -3.22 10.31
N ALA A 97 -8.66 -3.17 10.50
CA ALA A 97 -9.29 -2.21 11.40
C ALA A 97 -8.73 -2.31 12.83
N ARG A 98 -8.59 -3.54 13.35
CA ARG A 98 -8.05 -3.78 14.69
C ARG A 98 -6.59 -3.33 14.81
N GLU A 99 -5.75 -3.66 13.83
CA GLU A 99 -4.33 -3.32 13.87
C GLU A 99 -4.09 -1.81 13.74
N VAL A 100 -4.80 -1.11 12.85
CA VAL A 100 -4.64 0.34 12.70
C VAL A 100 -5.12 1.10 13.94
N ILE A 101 -6.21 0.66 14.60
CA ILE A 101 -6.67 1.22 15.88
C ILE A 101 -5.61 1.00 16.97
N LYS A 102 -5.03 -0.19 17.04
CA LYS A 102 -3.96 -0.51 17.99
C LYS A 102 -2.75 0.38 17.80
N LEU A 103 -2.30 0.58 16.56
CA LEU A 103 -1.19 1.49 16.23
C LEU A 103 -1.52 2.93 16.62
N LYS A 104 -2.73 3.42 16.30
CA LYS A 104 -3.16 4.78 16.69
C LYS A 104 -3.16 4.96 18.20
N ARG A 105 -3.68 4.00 18.96
CA ARG A 105 -3.66 4.03 20.44
C ARG A 105 -2.25 4.00 21.01
N ALA A 106 -1.30 3.39 20.33
CA ALA A 106 0.11 3.39 20.68
C ALA A 106 0.84 4.69 20.26
N GLY A 107 0.12 5.71 19.77
CA GLY A 107 0.67 6.99 19.33
C GLY A 107 1.51 6.88 18.05
N LYS A 108 1.37 5.81 17.28
CA LYS A 108 2.11 5.62 16.02
C LYS A 108 1.43 6.36 14.88
N LYS A 109 2.22 7.12 14.13
CA LYS A 109 1.81 7.66 12.83
C LYS A 109 1.96 6.57 11.77
N MET A 110 1.12 6.60 10.73
CA MET A 110 1.10 5.52 9.75
C MET A 110 0.69 5.95 8.35
N ALA A 111 1.15 5.19 7.36
CA ALA A 111 0.63 5.23 6.00
C ALA A 111 0.03 3.86 5.69
N ILE A 112 -1.27 3.80 5.37
CA ILE A 112 -2.01 2.55 5.17
C ILE A 112 -2.21 2.34 3.68
N GLY A 113 -1.45 1.43 3.09
CA GLY A 113 -1.56 1.05 1.68
C GLY A 113 -2.63 -0.02 1.46
N LEU A 114 -3.58 0.27 0.58
CA LEU A 114 -4.63 -0.65 0.15
C LEU A 114 -4.68 -0.69 -1.39
N ILE A 115 -4.78 -1.88 -1.93
CA ILE A 115 -5.02 -2.10 -3.35
C ILE A 115 -6.52 -2.25 -3.55
N THR A 116 -7.14 -1.37 -4.32
CA THR A 116 -8.61 -1.22 -4.38
C THR A 116 -9.18 -1.22 -5.79
N ASP A 117 -8.38 -1.52 -6.79
CA ASP A 117 -8.75 -1.49 -8.20
C ASP A 117 -9.32 -2.82 -8.75
N GLN A 118 -9.56 -3.80 -7.87
CA GLN A 118 -10.21 -5.05 -8.21
C GLN A 118 -11.65 -5.11 -7.69
N SER A 119 -12.49 -5.88 -8.36
CA SER A 119 -13.85 -6.12 -7.88
C SER A 119 -13.84 -6.93 -6.58
N PRO A 120 -14.68 -6.58 -5.61
CA PRO A 120 -14.82 -7.36 -4.38
C PRO A 120 -15.48 -8.72 -4.67
N ASN A 121 -15.26 -9.68 -3.76
CA ASN A 121 -16.06 -10.90 -3.77
C ASN A 121 -17.52 -10.59 -3.44
N MET A 122 -18.48 -11.43 -3.87
CA MET A 122 -19.91 -11.22 -3.63
C MET A 122 -20.26 -11.00 -2.15
N HIS A 123 -19.56 -11.65 -1.22
CA HIS A 123 -19.75 -11.44 0.22
C HIS A 123 -19.23 -10.09 0.74
N GLU A 124 -18.44 -9.39 -0.05
CA GLU A 124 -17.85 -8.07 0.26
C GLU A 124 -18.46 -6.97 -0.63
N ALA A 125 -19.48 -7.32 -1.40
CA ALA A 125 -20.15 -6.44 -2.38
C ALA A 125 -21.20 -5.57 -1.68
N HIS A 126 -20.75 -4.54 -0.94
CA HIS A 126 -21.65 -3.68 -0.14
C HIS A 126 -21.97 -2.36 -0.82
N TYR A 127 -21.14 -1.89 -1.73
CA TYR A 127 -21.33 -0.61 -2.40
C TYR A 127 -21.45 -0.79 -3.90
N TRP A 128 -22.62 -0.45 -4.44
CA TRP A 128 -22.94 -0.50 -5.86
C TRP A 128 -23.17 0.90 -6.41
N THR A 129 -22.67 1.15 -7.60
CA THR A 129 -22.93 2.40 -8.32
C THR A 129 -22.83 2.18 -9.81
N THR A 130 -23.34 3.11 -10.61
CA THR A 130 -23.19 3.06 -12.06
C THR A 130 -21.79 3.53 -12.46
N PHE A 131 -21.05 2.67 -13.14
CA PHE A 131 -19.76 2.99 -13.72
C PHE A 131 -19.72 2.52 -15.18
N LEU A 132 -19.36 3.39 -16.10
CA LEU A 132 -19.37 3.12 -17.56
C LEU A 132 -20.73 2.56 -18.06
N ASN A 133 -21.83 3.13 -17.57
CA ASN A 133 -23.21 2.70 -17.85
C ASN A 133 -23.56 1.26 -17.42
N GLN A 134 -22.85 0.72 -16.43
CA GLN A 134 -23.09 -0.60 -15.86
C GLN A 134 -23.15 -0.52 -14.35
N ASP A 135 -24.03 -1.32 -13.74
CA ASP A 135 -24.06 -1.48 -12.29
C ASP A 135 -22.78 -2.21 -11.85
N THR A 136 -21.97 -1.50 -11.10
CA THR A 136 -20.62 -1.95 -10.72
C THR A 136 -20.48 -1.90 -9.21
N VAL A 137 -19.90 -2.95 -8.66
CA VAL A 137 -19.56 -3.03 -7.24
C VAL A 137 -18.13 -2.56 -7.01
N PHE A 138 -17.95 -1.76 -5.95
CA PHE A 138 -16.64 -1.26 -5.54
C PHE A 138 -16.27 -1.71 -4.14
N MET A 139 -14.95 -1.83 -3.89
CA MET A 139 -14.44 -2.05 -2.55
C MET A 139 -14.56 -0.76 -1.71
N ASP A 140 -15.28 -0.83 -0.61
CA ASP A 140 -15.46 0.29 0.34
C ASP A 140 -14.45 0.30 1.50
N GLY A 141 -13.60 -0.73 1.59
CA GLY A 141 -12.69 -0.94 2.72
C GLY A 141 -11.74 0.23 2.99
N ALA A 142 -11.20 0.85 1.95
CA ALA A 142 -10.29 1.99 2.09
C ALA A 142 -11.03 3.23 2.62
N GLU A 143 -12.21 3.52 2.10
CA GLU A 143 -13.06 4.61 2.57
C GLU A 143 -13.46 4.43 4.03
N ARG A 144 -13.88 3.23 4.41
CA ARG A 144 -14.24 2.90 5.79
C ARG A 144 -13.07 3.10 6.76
N ILE A 145 -11.87 2.67 6.38
CA ILE A 145 -10.65 2.90 7.17
C ILE A 145 -10.35 4.40 7.27
N ALA A 146 -10.40 5.12 6.16
CA ALA A 146 -10.14 6.56 6.13
C ALA A 146 -11.11 7.33 7.03
N LYS A 147 -12.42 7.07 6.93
CA LYS A 147 -13.45 7.67 7.79
C LYS A 147 -13.28 7.31 9.26
N MET A 148 -13.04 6.04 9.58
CA MET A 148 -12.85 5.55 10.95
C MET A 148 -11.64 6.19 11.62
N MET A 149 -10.56 6.41 10.88
CA MET A 149 -9.31 6.96 11.39
C MET A 149 -9.23 8.48 11.31
N ASP A 150 -10.13 9.12 10.56
CA ASP A 150 -10.09 10.52 10.15
C ASP A 150 -8.79 10.86 9.41
N PHE A 151 -8.41 9.99 8.47
CA PHE A 151 -7.20 10.13 7.67
C PHE A 151 -7.50 10.61 6.25
N PRO A 152 -6.66 11.51 5.70
CA PRO A 152 -6.77 11.88 4.30
C PRO A 152 -6.42 10.71 3.39
N VAL A 153 -7.00 10.71 2.19
CA VAL A 153 -6.81 9.67 1.18
C VAL A 153 -5.94 10.22 0.06
N PHE A 154 -4.93 9.45 -0.32
CA PHE A 154 -4.06 9.73 -1.46
C PHE A 154 -4.20 8.62 -2.51
N TYR A 155 -4.30 9.00 -3.75
CA TYR A 155 -4.17 8.06 -4.87
C TYR A 155 -2.71 8.00 -5.31
N CYS A 156 -2.17 6.78 -5.39
CA CYS A 156 -0.81 6.56 -5.87
C CYS A 156 -0.84 6.37 -7.39
N GLU A 157 -0.46 7.37 -8.14
CA GLU A 157 -0.20 7.22 -9.56
C GLU A 157 1.19 6.62 -9.76
N LEU A 158 1.25 5.46 -10.41
CA LEU A 158 2.49 4.83 -10.79
C LEU A 158 2.78 5.13 -12.25
N ARG A 159 3.92 5.75 -12.53
CA ARG A 159 4.36 6.05 -13.90
C ARG A 159 5.59 5.21 -14.23
N LYS A 160 5.67 4.78 -15.47
CA LYS A 160 6.84 4.13 -16.02
C LYS A 160 7.51 5.11 -16.99
N ASP A 161 8.62 5.68 -16.59
CA ASP A 161 9.28 6.75 -17.36
C ASP A 161 9.89 6.28 -18.68
N CYS A 162 10.27 4.99 -18.81
CA CYS A 162 10.76 4.46 -20.07
C CYS A 162 10.55 2.95 -20.21
N LEU A 163 10.17 2.51 -21.43
CA LEU A 163 10.10 1.08 -21.80
C LEU A 163 11.48 0.51 -22.19
N LEU A 164 12.45 1.36 -22.53
CA LEU A 164 13.72 0.97 -23.16
C LEU A 164 14.94 1.09 -22.25
N TYR A 165 14.85 1.77 -21.12
CA TYR A 165 15.92 1.85 -20.16
C TYR A 165 15.65 0.94 -18.95
N THR A 166 15.85 -0.34 -19.13
CA THR A 166 16.53 -1.08 -18.10
C THR A 166 17.98 -0.65 -18.23
N SER A 167 18.38 0.37 -17.48
CA SER A 167 19.80 0.75 -17.41
C SER A 167 20.61 -0.47 -17.04
N PRO A 168 21.79 -0.63 -17.67
CA PRO A 168 22.66 -1.78 -17.46
C PRO A 168 23.06 -1.96 -16.01
#